data_4cfcd71bf741949065e215c60cb06abb
#
_entry.id   4cfcd71bf741949065e215c60cb06abb
#
_cell.length_a   1.000
_cell.length_b   1.000
_cell.length_c   1.000
_cell.angle_alpha   90.00
_cell.angle_beta   90.00
_cell.angle_gamma   90.00
#
_symmetry.space_group_name_H-M   'P 1'
#
loop_
_entity.id
_entity.type
_entity.pdbx_description
1 polymer ?
#
loop_
_entity_poly.entity_id
_entity_poly.type
_entity_poly.pdbx_seq_one_letter_code
_entity_poly.pdbx_strand_id
1 'polypeptide(L)'
;MSQIDAGEKLDHAVFEADIHGQAMNMQYLGRIMGWVKPHFKLATWSIFLVLFASLMAVLLPVIITRVVVDGIIIGDPKLTMPDFGMNDLNNYLVALTGLTPVVAACLIFGLFTVLCHVAYHYHRVTFARVVLDSLRDIRFDLFEHMERRPSSFYDKVAVGRVMTRITNDVQALFELLMGVGMLIGEFVPFFIALFIMLVIDVELTLWLLLAIPVFVVITYFFRQATRRVYRAIRNTVSQLNQNLQENLSGVQVVQLNNRERQNLAAYREINRENQKQEINAIYLETGYGAFMDNMVNIALAVIIWIGGGSVIQE
;
A
#
# COMPACT_ATOMS: atom_id res chain seq x y z
N MET A 1 17.79 -0.84 46.18
CA MET A 1 16.33 -1.06 46.25
C MET A 1 15.51 -0.09 45.37
N SER A 2 15.98 1.12 45.00
CA SER A 2 15.18 2.13 44.28
C SER A 2 15.13 1.99 42.74
N GLN A 3 16.11 1.37 42.11
CA GLN A 3 16.14 1.25 40.63
C GLN A 3 15.29 0.08 40.10
N ILE A 4 15.18 -1.00 40.87
CA ILE A 4 14.35 -2.16 40.54
C ILE A 4 12.86 -1.80 40.61
N ASP A 5 12.47 -1.00 41.64
CA ASP A 5 11.08 -0.57 41.84
C ASP A 5 10.60 0.45 40.77
N ALA A 6 11.51 1.28 40.23
CA ALA A 6 11.20 2.22 39.18
C ALA A 6 11.00 1.52 37.80
N GLY A 7 11.82 0.52 37.50
CA GLY A 7 11.68 -0.29 36.29
C GLY A 7 10.41 -1.13 36.29
N GLU A 8 10.06 -1.70 37.45
CA GLU A 8 8.85 -2.51 37.63
C GLU A 8 7.56 -1.66 37.48
N LYS A 9 7.55 -0.42 38.00
CA LYS A 9 6.43 0.52 37.81
C LYS A 9 6.28 1.00 36.38
N LEU A 10 7.39 1.21 35.66
CA LEU A 10 7.37 1.57 34.24
C LEU A 10 6.79 0.45 33.38
N ASP A 11 7.18 -0.79 33.66
CA ASP A 11 6.67 -1.97 32.94
C ASP A 11 5.15 -2.13 33.10
N HIS A 12 4.60 -1.88 34.31
CA HIS A 12 3.16 -1.93 34.55
C HIS A 12 2.42 -0.81 33.83
N ALA A 13 2.94 0.41 33.89
CA ALA A 13 2.33 1.56 33.21
C ALA A 13 2.27 1.37 31.69
N VAL A 14 3.28 0.73 31.07
CA VAL A 14 3.30 0.41 29.65
C VAL A 14 2.25 -0.64 29.28
N PHE A 15 2.01 -1.64 30.16
CA PHE A 15 0.98 -2.65 29.95
C PHE A 15 -0.45 -2.15 30.22
N GLU A 16 -0.61 -1.12 31.02
CA GLU A 16 -1.90 -0.50 31.34
C GLU A 16 -2.27 0.65 30.38
N ALA A 17 -1.28 1.30 29.78
CA ALA A 17 -1.55 2.37 28.83
C ALA A 17 -2.19 1.83 27.56
N ASP A 18 -3.45 2.15 27.35
CA ASP A 18 -4.08 2.10 26.03
C ASP A 18 -3.37 3.14 25.15
N ILE A 19 -2.48 2.67 24.28
CA ILE A 19 -1.75 3.52 23.34
C ILE A 19 -2.71 3.89 22.21
N HIS A 20 -3.72 4.66 22.54
CA HIS A 20 -4.63 5.24 21.56
C HIS A 20 -3.98 6.49 20.96
N GLY A 21 -3.49 6.38 19.74
CA GLY A 21 -3.26 7.52 18.87
C GLY A 21 -1.86 8.15 18.89
N GLN A 22 -0.83 7.46 19.29
CA GLN A 22 0.53 7.95 19.02
C GLN A 22 0.84 7.81 17.53
N ALA A 23 1.08 8.96 16.88
CA ALA A 23 1.61 9.03 15.53
C ALA A 23 2.88 8.14 15.43
N MET A 24 3.04 7.43 14.34
CA MET A 24 4.14 6.53 14.04
C MET A 24 5.48 7.19 14.37
N ASN A 25 6.10 6.81 15.49
CA ASN A 25 7.35 7.40 15.93
C ASN A 25 8.50 6.69 15.22
N MET A 26 9.36 7.45 14.51
CA MET A 26 10.52 6.92 13.76
C MET A 26 11.47 6.08 14.62
N GLN A 27 11.50 6.29 15.93
CA GLN A 27 12.29 5.48 16.86
C GLN A 27 11.81 4.02 16.95
N TYR A 28 10.49 3.78 16.85
CA TYR A 28 9.94 2.42 16.85
C TYR A 28 10.25 1.70 15.54
N LEU A 29 10.20 2.42 14.41
CA LEU A 29 10.63 1.85 13.12
C LEU A 29 12.11 1.42 13.15
N GLY A 30 12.99 2.21 13.76
CA GLY A 30 14.38 1.84 13.92
C GLY A 30 14.60 0.56 14.76
N ARG A 31 13.76 0.32 15.78
CA ARG A 31 13.79 -0.93 16.56
C ARG A 31 13.32 -2.13 15.74
N ILE A 32 12.21 -1.99 15.00
CA ILE A 32 11.69 -3.06 14.14
C ILE A 32 12.73 -3.45 13.08
N MET A 33 13.46 -2.48 12.53
CA MET A 33 14.57 -2.74 11.59
C MET A 33 15.68 -3.62 12.17
N GLY A 34 15.82 -3.67 13.50
CA GLY A 34 16.74 -4.59 14.18
C GLY A 34 16.45 -6.05 13.86
N TRP A 35 15.18 -6.46 13.80
CA TRP A 35 14.76 -7.82 13.46
C TRP A 35 14.72 -8.09 11.95
N VAL A 36 14.69 -7.05 11.12
CA VAL A 36 14.81 -7.18 9.65
C VAL A 36 16.27 -7.36 9.23
N LYS A 37 17.24 -6.78 9.97
CA LYS A 37 18.68 -6.87 9.68
C LYS A 37 19.22 -8.30 9.44
N PRO A 38 18.88 -9.33 10.22
CA PRO A 38 19.35 -10.70 9.95
C PRO A 38 18.96 -11.21 8.55
N HIS A 39 17.83 -10.73 8.02
CA HIS A 39 17.28 -11.13 6.73
C HIS A 39 17.62 -10.18 5.59
N PHE A 40 18.62 -9.29 5.78
CA PHE A 40 18.95 -8.23 4.81
C PHE A 40 19.31 -8.76 3.41
N LYS A 41 19.92 -9.96 3.31
CA LYS A 41 20.24 -10.57 2.01
C LYS A 41 18.98 -10.84 1.17
N LEU A 42 17.95 -11.38 1.81
CA LEU A 42 16.64 -11.59 1.16
C LEU A 42 15.96 -10.26 0.84
N ALA A 43 16.03 -9.29 1.76
CA ALA A 43 15.50 -7.95 1.53
C ALA A 43 16.17 -7.25 0.34
N THR A 44 17.51 -7.29 0.25
CA THR A 44 18.27 -6.74 -0.87
C THR A 44 17.92 -7.45 -2.18
N TRP A 45 17.80 -8.78 -2.16
CA TRP A 45 17.38 -9.55 -3.33
C TRP A 45 15.95 -9.16 -3.79
N SER A 46 15.04 -8.96 -2.85
CA SER A 46 13.69 -8.48 -3.14
C SER A 46 13.70 -7.09 -3.79
N ILE A 47 14.52 -6.16 -3.27
CA ILE A 47 14.70 -4.83 -3.86
C ILE A 47 15.27 -4.93 -5.29
N PHE A 48 16.28 -5.77 -5.50
CA PHE A 48 16.82 -6.00 -6.84
C PHE A 48 15.75 -6.51 -7.81
N LEU A 49 14.92 -7.46 -7.39
CA LEU A 49 13.84 -8.02 -8.22
C LEU A 49 12.79 -6.96 -8.60
N VAL A 50 12.40 -6.07 -7.67
CA VAL A 50 11.44 -5.01 -8.00
C VAL A 50 12.04 -3.96 -8.92
N LEU A 51 13.32 -3.61 -8.75
CA LEU A 51 14.04 -2.72 -9.66
C LEU A 51 14.11 -3.31 -11.08
N PHE A 52 14.47 -4.58 -11.17
CA PHE A 52 14.53 -5.30 -12.45
C PHE A 52 13.14 -5.39 -13.12
N ALA A 53 12.12 -5.79 -12.36
CA ALA A 53 10.75 -5.86 -12.88
C ALA A 53 10.25 -4.49 -13.35
N SER A 54 10.53 -3.43 -12.59
CA SER A 54 10.13 -2.07 -12.95
C SER A 54 10.82 -1.57 -14.21
N LEU A 55 12.11 -1.87 -14.36
CA LEU A 55 12.84 -1.54 -15.59
C LEU A 55 12.23 -2.25 -16.81
N MET A 56 11.96 -3.55 -16.68
CA MET A 56 11.31 -4.32 -17.76
C MET A 56 9.92 -3.75 -18.09
N ALA A 57 9.13 -3.40 -17.08
CA ALA A 57 7.79 -2.83 -17.27
C ALA A 57 7.80 -1.50 -18.03
N VAL A 58 8.76 -0.62 -17.72
CA VAL A 58 8.87 0.69 -18.38
C VAL A 58 9.41 0.59 -19.79
N LEU A 59 10.16 -0.48 -20.12
CA LEU A 59 10.62 -0.72 -21.50
C LEU A 59 9.51 -1.26 -22.42
N LEU A 60 8.41 -1.82 -21.90
CA LEU A 60 7.30 -2.32 -22.73
C LEU A 60 6.67 -1.23 -23.65
N PRO A 61 6.30 -0.04 -23.15
CA PRO A 61 5.84 1.04 -24.02
C PRO A 61 6.88 1.48 -25.04
N VAL A 62 8.17 1.47 -24.68
CA VAL A 62 9.28 1.83 -25.59
C VAL A 62 9.37 0.85 -26.77
N ILE A 63 9.20 -0.45 -26.52
CA ILE A 63 9.16 -1.46 -27.61
C ILE A 63 8.01 -1.15 -28.57
N ILE A 64 6.82 -0.85 -28.06
CA ILE A 64 5.66 -0.53 -28.91
C ILE A 64 5.94 0.73 -29.74
N THR A 65 6.36 1.82 -29.10
CA THR A 65 6.51 3.10 -29.80
C THR A 65 7.72 3.12 -30.71
N ARG A 66 8.90 2.68 -30.25
CA ARG A 66 10.15 2.83 -31.00
C ARG A 66 10.39 1.72 -32.01
N VAL A 67 10.08 0.46 -31.63
CA VAL A 67 10.32 -0.66 -32.56
C VAL A 67 9.17 -0.83 -33.51
N VAL A 68 7.91 -0.83 -33.01
CA VAL A 68 6.75 -1.12 -33.88
C VAL A 68 6.30 0.14 -34.62
N VAL A 69 6.04 1.25 -33.96
CA VAL A 69 5.49 2.45 -34.61
C VAL A 69 6.58 3.14 -35.43
N ASP A 70 7.67 3.58 -34.81
CA ASP A 70 8.70 4.36 -35.51
C ASP A 70 9.53 3.51 -36.46
N GLY A 71 10.02 2.33 -36.02
CA GLY A 71 10.92 1.48 -36.79
C GLY A 71 10.24 0.68 -37.89
N ILE A 72 9.04 0.13 -37.64
CA ILE A 72 8.38 -0.78 -38.60
C ILE A 72 7.30 -0.07 -39.41
N ILE A 73 6.45 0.77 -38.78
CA ILE A 73 5.30 1.39 -39.48
C ILE A 73 5.75 2.65 -40.24
N ILE A 74 6.48 3.55 -39.57
CA ILE A 74 6.92 4.83 -40.14
C ILE A 74 8.18 4.62 -40.99
N GLY A 75 9.07 3.71 -40.59
CA GLY A 75 10.30 3.37 -41.30
C GLY A 75 11.40 4.44 -41.24
N ASP A 76 11.29 5.41 -40.36
CA ASP A 76 12.33 6.42 -40.10
C ASP A 76 12.96 6.25 -38.74
N PRO A 77 14.15 5.61 -38.66
CA PRO A 77 14.85 5.41 -37.38
C PRO A 77 15.56 6.68 -36.85
N LYS A 78 15.46 7.82 -37.52
CA LYS A 78 16.14 9.06 -37.18
C LYS A 78 15.38 9.96 -36.18
N LEU A 79 14.22 9.53 -35.70
CA LEU A 79 13.57 10.26 -34.62
C LEU A 79 14.49 10.32 -33.38
N THR A 80 14.73 11.54 -32.93
CA THR A 80 15.76 11.98 -31.99
C THR A 80 15.61 11.46 -30.55
N MET A 81 14.69 10.57 -30.27
CA MET A 81 14.40 10.10 -28.93
C MET A 81 15.06 8.74 -28.62
N PRO A 82 15.54 8.50 -27.40
CA PRO A 82 16.25 7.27 -27.04
C PRO A 82 15.36 6.02 -27.18
N ASP A 83 15.86 5.00 -27.86
CA ASP A 83 15.21 3.69 -28.01
C ASP A 83 15.73 2.65 -27.03
N PHE A 84 16.72 3.03 -26.20
CA PHE A 84 17.39 2.17 -25.21
C PHE A 84 17.91 0.85 -25.80
N GLY A 85 18.26 0.82 -27.09
CA GLY A 85 18.79 -0.34 -27.78
C GLY A 85 17.73 -1.37 -28.21
N MET A 86 16.46 -1.01 -28.14
CA MET A 86 15.37 -1.95 -28.47
C MET A 86 15.31 -2.24 -30.00
N ASN A 87 15.62 -1.23 -30.83
CA ASN A 87 15.71 -1.43 -32.30
C ASN A 87 16.87 -2.35 -32.66
N ASP A 88 18.03 -2.18 -32.03
CA ASP A 88 19.19 -3.05 -32.28
C ASP A 88 18.90 -4.49 -31.84
N LEU A 89 18.23 -4.67 -30.69
CA LEU A 89 17.82 -5.98 -30.22
C LEU A 89 16.82 -6.65 -31.20
N ASN A 90 15.86 -5.89 -31.73
CA ASN A 90 14.91 -6.40 -32.73
C ASN A 90 15.60 -6.80 -34.02
N ASN A 91 16.47 -5.93 -34.55
CA ASN A 91 17.24 -6.20 -35.77
C ASN A 91 18.17 -7.41 -35.60
N TYR A 92 18.81 -7.55 -34.43
CA TYR A 92 19.61 -8.73 -34.13
C TYR A 92 18.79 -10.01 -34.12
N LEU A 93 17.59 -9.98 -33.54
CA LEU A 93 16.70 -11.14 -33.49
C LEU A 93 16.20 -11.51 -34.90
N VAL A 94 15.85 -10.51 -35.72
CA VAL A 94 15.48 -10.71 -37.15
C VAL A 94 16.63 -11.35 -37.93
N ALA A 95 17.84 -10.83 -37.75
CA ALA A 95 19.04 -11.37 -38.43
C ALA A 95 19.35 -12.82 -38.01
N LEU A 96 19.15 -13.15 -36.74
CA LEU A 96 19.41 -14.47 -36.21
C LEU A 96 18.37 -15.53 -36.64
N THR A 97 17.09 -15.13 -36.67
CA THR A 97 15.97 -16.08 -36.82
C THR A 97 15.33 -16.06 -38.23
N GLY A 98 15.57 -15.02 -39.02
CA GLY A 98 14.89 -14.79 -40.30
C GLY A 98 13.40 -14.44 -40.19
N LEU A 99 12.93 -14.12 -38.98
CA LEU A 99 11.53 -13.72 -38.70
C LEU A 99 11.24 -12.32 -39.24
N THR A 100 9.99 -12.04 -39.48
CA THR A 100 9.58 -10.65 -39.81
C THR A 100 9.80 -9.73 -38.61
N PRO A 101 10.15 -8.43 -38.82
CA PRO A 101 10.42 -7.48 -37.76
C PRO A 101 9.28 -7.37 -36.72
N VAL A 102 8.03 -7.48 -37.19
CA VAL A 102 6.84 -7.45 -36.29
C VAL A 102 6.79 -8.66 -35.35
N VAL A 103 7.06 -9.86 -35.92
CA VAL A 103 7.07 -11.08 -35.09
C VAL A 103 8.21 -11.06 -34.08
N ALA A 104 9.39 -10.57 -34.47
CA ALA A 104 10.51 -10.39 -33.55
C ALA A 104 10.16 -9.41 -32.42
N ALA A 105 9.56 -8.26 -32.72
CA ALA A 105 9.09 -7.29 -31.73
C ALA A 105 8.04 -7.89 -30.79
N CYS A 106 7.08 -8.67 -31.28
CA CYS A 106 6.10 -9.37 -30.44
C CYS A 106 6.75 -10.39 -29.51
N LEU A 107 7.76 -11.11 -29.96
CA LEU A 107 8.50 -12.06 -29.12
C LEU A 107 9.30 -11.35 -28.01
N ILE A 108 9.97 -10.23 -28.33
CA ILE A 108 10.68 -9.41 -27.35
C ILE A 108 9.69 -8.86 -26.31
N PHE A 109 8.58 -8.29 -26.76
CA PHE A 109 7.53 -7.78 -25.88
C PHE A 109 6.96 -8.87 -24.96
N GLY A 110 6.64 -10.05 -25.52
CA GLY A 110 6.17 -11.19 -24.76
C GLY A 110 7.19 -11.67 -23.71
N LEU A 111 8.47 -11.77 -24.12
CA LEU A 111 9.55 -12.15 -23.23
C LEU A 111 9.71 -11.15 -22.06
N PHE A 112 9.74 -9.84 -22.35
CA PHE A 112 9.86 -8.81 -21.32
C PHE A 112 8.64 -8.82 -20.38
N THR A 113 7.45 -9.02 -20.91
CA THR A 113 6.23 -9.17 -20.11
C THR A 113 6.33 -10.34 -19.15
N VAL A 114 6.76 -11.52 -19.63
CA VAL A 114 6.93 -12.71 -18.78
C VAL A 114 8.01 -12.46 -17.71
N LEU A 115 9.17 -11.92 -18.10
CA LEU A 115 10.27 -11.63 -17.17
C LEU A 115 9.85 -10.62 -16.09
N CYS A 116 9.11 -9.57 -16.48
CA CYS A 116 8.56 -8.58 -15.54
C CYS A 116 7.65 -9.25 -14.50
N HIS A 117 6.67 -10.05 -14.95
CA HIS A 117 5.71 -10.69 -14.03
C HIS A 117 6.37 -11.76 -13.15
N VAL A 118 7.29 -12.53 -13.70
CA VAL A 118 8.07 -13.53 -12.93
C VAL A 118 8.91 -12.82 -11.86
N ALA A 119 9.63 -11.77 -12.22
CA ALA A 119 10.43 -10.99 -11.27
C ALA A 119 9.55 -10.34 -10.18
N TYR A 120 8.40 -9.79 -10.55
CA TYR A 120 7.45 -9.20 -9.62
C TYR A 120 6.84 -10.24 -8.68
N HIS A 121 6.54 -11.44 -9.18
CA HIS A 121 6.09 -12.56 -8.35
C HIS A 121 7.14 -12.94 -7.30
N TYR A 122 8.39 -13.16 -7.74
CA TYR A 122 9.47 -13.49 -6.81
C TYR A 122 9.80 -12.36 -5.83
N HIS A 123 9.70 -11.10 -6.26
CA HIS A 123 9.80 -9.96 -5.34
C HIS A 123 8.78 -10.07 -4.20
N ARG A 124 7.49 -10.23 -4.53
CA ARG A 124 6.41 -10.33 -3.53
C ARG A 124 6.61 -11.50 -2.58
N VAL A 125 6.95 -12.68 -3.10
CA VAL A 125 7.21 -13.88 -2.28
C VAL A 125 8.42 -13.68 -1.38
N THR A 126 9.52 -13.15 -1.91
CA THR A 126 10.75 -12.91 -1.14
C THR A 126 10.54 -11.86 -0.06
N PHE A 127 9.84 -10.77 -0.39
CA PHE A 127 9.49 -9.74 0.58
C PHE A 127 8.60 -10.29 1.70
N ALA A 128 7.57 -11.05 1.35
CA ALA A 128 6.70 -11.70 2.34
C ALA A 128 7.49 -12.64 3.26
N ARG A 129 8.48 -13.38 2.73
CA ARG A 129 9.38 -14.20 3.55
C ARG A 129 10.19 -13.36 4.54
N VAL A 130 10.78 -12.25 4.09
CA VAL A 130 11.52 -11.33 4.99
C VAL A 130 10.62 -10.88 6.15
N VAL A 131 9.40 -10.48 5.85
CA VAL A 131 8.44 -10.03 6.87
C VAL A 131 8.07 -11.19 7.82
N LEU A 132 7.75 -12.37 7.30
CA LEU A 132 7.36 -13.52 8.11
C LEU A 132 8.52 -14.05 8.98
N ASP A 133 9.74 -14.08 8.46
CA ASP A 133 10.91 -14.49 9.22
C ASP A 133 11.22 -13.48 10.34
N SER A 134 11.15 -12.17 10.05
CA SER A 134 11.29 -11.13 11.06
C SER A 134 10.20 -11.23 12.16
N LEU A 135 8.98 -11.53 11.77
CA LEU A 135 7.87 -11.72 12.70
C LEU A 135 8.05 -12.95 13.59
N ARG A 136 8.54 -14.06 13.00
CA ARG A 136 8.89 -15.25 13.75
C ARG A 136 9.93 -14.93 14.82
N ASP A 137 10.98 -14.18 14.47
CA ASP A 137 12.05 -13.82 15.38
C ASP A 137 11.53 -12.89 16.49
N ILE A 138 10.67 -11.91 16.18
CA ILE A 138 9.98 -11.08 17.18
C ILE A 138 9.16 -11.94 18.14
N ARG A 139 8.41 -12.94 17.64
CA ARG A 139 7.61 -13.82 18.50
C ARG A 139 8.48 -14.66 19.42
N PHE A 140 9.60 -15.17 18.94
CA PHE A 140 10.53 -15.94 19.76
C PHE A 140 11.17 -15.08 20.84
N ASP A 141 11.68 -13.89 20.51
CA ASP A 141 12.27 -12.96 21.47
C ASP A 141 11.24 -12.55 22.54
N LEU A 142 10.00 -12.30 22.10
CA LEU A 142 8.91 -11.92 23.00
C LEU A 142 8.54 -13.06 23.96
N PHE A 143 8.44 -14.29 23.45
CA PHE A 143 8.14 -15.47 24.24
C PHE A 143 9.26 -15.73 25.25
N GLU A 144 10.52 -15.74 24.82
CA GLU A 144 11.68 -15.90 25.70
C GLU A 144 11.73 -14.82 26.80
N HIS A 145 11.41 -13.57 26.43
CA HIS A 145 11.34 -12.48 27.39
C HIS A 145 10.24 -12.70 28.43
N MET A 146 9.08 -13.22 28.03
CA MET A 146 7.99 -13.53 28.97
C MET A 146 8.35 -14.68 29.90
N GLU A 147 8.94 -15.77 29.38
CA GLU A 147 9.35 -16.91 30.24
C GLU A 147 10.38 -16.52 31.31
N ARG A 148 11.20 -15.51 31.08
CA ARG A 148 12.19 -15.02 32.04
C ARG A 148 11.62 -14.06 33.08
N ARG A 149 10.34 -13.69 33.00
CA ARG A 149 9.71 -12.79 33.98
C ARG A 149 9.40 -13.52 35.29
N PRO A 150 9.59 -12.85 36.46
CA PRO A 150 9.25 -13.43 37.75
C PRO A 150 7.72 -13.64 37.87
N SER A 151 7.31 -14.59 38.73
CA SER A 151 5.89 -14.87 38.99
C SER A 151 5.11 -13.63 39.46
N SER A 152 5.78 -12.74 40.23
CA SER A 152 5.20 -11.49 40.69
C SER A 152 4.70 -10.56 39.60
N PHE A 153 5.24 -10.69 38.37
CA PHE A 153 4.73 -9.99 37.20
C PHE A 153 3.35 -10.52 36.79
N TYR A 154 3.19 -11.85 36.78
CA TYR A 154 1.93 -12.51 36.41
C TYR A 154 0.84 -12.39 37.46
N ASP A 155 1.20 -12.16 38.73
CA ASP A 155 0.24 -11.86 39.77
C ASP A 155 -0.43 -10.48 39.57
N LYS A 156 0.27 -9.55 38.95
CA LYS A 156 -0.20 -8.16 38.72
C LYS A 156 -0.81 -7.95 37.31
N VAL A 157 -0.38 -8.71 36.32
CA VAL A 157 -0.81 -8.57 34.91
C VAL A 157 -1.64 -9.77 34.48
N ALA A 158 -2.88 -9.54 34.09
CA ALA A 158 -3.74 -10.61 33.58
C ALA A 158 -3.11 -11.33 32.39
N VAL A 159 -2.92 -12.66 32.48
CA VAL A 159 -2.31 -13.49 31.43
C VAL A 159 -3.02 -13.30 30.08
N GLY A 160 -4.34 -13.14 30.08
CA GLY A 160 -5.11 -12.86 28.86
C GLY A 160 -4.69 -11.58 28.15
N ARG A 161 -4.29 -10.52 28.89
CA ARG A 161 -3.80 -9.26 28.29
C ARG A 161 -2.43 -9.46 27.64
N VAL A 162 -1.55 -10.22 28.28
CA VAL A 162 -0.24 -10.58 27.72
C VAL A 162 -0.43 -11.36 26.43
N MET A 163 -1.33 -12.36 26.45
CA MET A 163 -1.63 -13.18 25.27
C MET A 163 -2.18 -12.36 24.11
N THR A 164 -3.11 -11.43 24.40
CA THR A 164 -3.67 -10.53 23.37
C THR A 164 -2.59 -9.67 22.73
N ARG A 165 -1.64 -9.15 23.50
CA ARG A 165 -0.52 -8.36 22.96
C ARG A 165 0.42 -9.20 22.10
N ILE A 166 0.81 -10.38 22.56
CA ILE A 166 1.68 -11.29 21.78
C ILE A 166 1.03 -11.69 20.46
N THR A 167 -0.29 -11.81 20.43
CA THR A 167 -1.01 -12.23 19.23
C THR A 167 -1.37 -11.05 18.33
N ASN A 168 -2.11 -10.09 18.85
CA ASN A 168 -2.72 -9.02 18.05
C ASN A 168 -1.74 -7.90 17.69
N ASP A 169 -0.89 -7.48 18.65
CA ASP A 169 0.06 -6.39 18.38
C ASP A 169 1.14 -6.84 17.39
N VAL A 170 1.57 -8.11 17.48
CA VAL A 170 2.50 -8.69 16.50
C VAL A 170 1.83 -8.83 15.13
N GLN A 171 0.54 -9.16 15.08
CA GLN A 171 -0.20 -9.19 13.82
C GLN A 171 -0.33 -7.80 13.18
N ALA A 172 -0.53 -6.76 13.99
CA ALA A 172 -0.54 -5.38 13.52
C ALA A 172 0.82 -4.95 12.94
N LEU A 173 1.93 -5.42 13.51
CA LEU A 173 3.27 -5.22 12.93
C LEU A 173 3.43 -5.91 11.57
N PHE A 174 2.86 -7.11 11.40
CA PHE A 174 2.84 -7.79 10.11
C PHE A 174 2.14 -6.93 9.04
N GLU A 175 0.95 -6.44 9.33
CA GLU A 175 0.18 -5.61 8.40
C GLU A 175 0.93 -4.32 8.03
N LEU A 176 1.59 -3.69 9.01
CA LEU A 176 2.41 -2.51 8.79
C LEU A 176 3.60 -2.80 7.88
N LEU A 177 4.36 -3.86 8.14
CA LEU A 177 5.53 -4.24 7.34
C LEU A 177 5.12 -4.65 5.92
N MET A 178 4.03 -5.41 5.77
CA MET A 178 3.48 -5.76 4.46
C MET A 178 3.01 -4.52 3.70
N GLY A 179 2.41 -3.54 4.38
CA GLY A 179 2.06 -2.25 3.80
C GLY A 179 3.27 -1.47 3.28
N VAL A 180 4.38 -1.47 4.01
CA VAL A 180 5.65 -0.87 3.55
C VAL A 180 6.15 -1.55 2.27
N GLY A 181 6.07 -2.88 2.19
CA GLY A 181 6.45 -3.61 0.98
C GLY A 181 5.58 -3.29 -0.23
N MET A 182 4.29 -3.10 0.00
CA MET A 182 3.36 -2.66 -1.05
C MET A 182 3.74 -1.26 -1.56
N LEU A 183 4.06 -0.33 -0.66
CA LEU A 183 4.54 1.00 -1.04
C LEU A 183 5.84 0.93 -1.86
N ILE A 184 6.82 0.12 -1.46
CA ILE A 184 8.06 -0.07 -2.23
C ILE A 184 7.72 -0.57 -3.64
N GLY A 185 6.81 -1.56 -3.75
CA GLY A 185 6.36 -2.11 -5.04
C GLY A 185 5.69 -1.09 -5.97
N GLU A 186 5.15 0.01 -5.45
CA GLU A 186 4.50 1.07 -6.23
C GLU A 186 5.42 2.27 -6.48
N PHE A 187 6.18 2.69 -5.48
CA PHE A 187 7.06 3.87 -5.60
C PHE A 187 8.29 3.61 -6.47
N VAL A 188 8.86 2.42 -6.42
CA VAL A 188 10.05 2.09 -7.23
C VAL A 188 9.75 2.19 -8.74
N PRO A 189 8.69 1.54 -9.27
CA PRO A 189 8.30 1.71 -10.67
C PRO A 189 8.00 3.17 -11.04
N PHE A 190 7.35 3.92 -10.14
CA PHE A 190 7.04 5.33 -10.35
C PHE A 190 8.30 6.17 -10.57
N PHE A 191 9.31 6.04 -9.71
CA PHE A 191 10.54 6.81 -9.84
C PHE A 191 11.35 6.41 -11.07
N ILE A 192 11.36 5.12 -11.43
CA ILE A 192 12.01 4.65 -12.66
C ILE A 192 11.31 5.23 -13.88
N ALA A 193 9.98 5.16 -13.92
CA ALA A 193 9.19 5.74 -15.01
C ALA A 193 9.41 7.25 -15.13
N LEU A 194 9.38 7.97 -14.02
CA LEU A 194 9.64 9.41 -13.99
C LEU A 194 11.05 9.74 -14.51
N PHE A 195 12.06 8.98 -14.09
CA PHE A 195 13.43 9.17 -14.58
C PHE A 195 13.52 8.97 -16.10
N ILE A 196 12.92 7.90 -16.62
CA ILE A 196 12.92 7.62 -18.07
C ILE A 196 12.15 8.70 -18.83
N MET A 197 11.02 9.17 -18.30
CA MET A 197 10.27 10.27 -18.92
C MET A 197 11.10 11.56 -18.99
N LEU A 198 11.86 11.89 -17.93
CA LEU A 198 12.76 13.04 -17.94
C LEU A 198 13.91 12.89 -18.97
N VAL A 199 14.36 11.67 -19.23
CA VAL A 199 15.38 11.41 -20.27
C VAL A 199 14.79 11.51 -21.68
N ILE A 200 13.52 11.13 -21.85
CA ILE A 200 12.83 11.20 -23.16
C ILE A 200 12.45 12.63 -23.51
N ASP A 201 11.71 13.30 -22.63
CA ASP A 201 11.21 14.66 -22.84
C ASP A 201 11.00 15.37 -21.50
N VAL A 202 11.84 16.38 -21.24
CA VAL A 202 11.79 17.17 -20.00
C VAL A 202 10.55 18.06 -19.97
N GLU A 203 10.20 18.67 -21.12
CA GLU A 203 9.10 19.65 -21.18
C GLU A 203 7.75 18.95 -20.91
N LEU A 204 7.45 17.89 -21.60
CA LEU A 204 6.23 17.10 -21.36
C LEU A 204 6.18 16.51 -19.95
N THR A 205 7.32 16.07 -19.41
CA THR A 205 7.40 15.57 -18.04
C THR A 205 7.11 16.66 -17.01
N LEU A 206 7.59 17.88 -17.22
CA LEU A 206 7.28 19.01 -16.33
C LEU A 206 5.78 19.36 -16.35
N TRP A 207 5.14 19.33 -17.52
CA TRP A 207 3.69 19.51 -17.60
C TRP A 207 2.93 18.43 -16.83
N LEU A 208 3.36 17.18 -16.89
CA LEU A 208 2.78 16.09 -16.10
C LEU A 208 2.98 16.33 -14.60
N LEU A 209 4.19 16.72 -14.19
CA LEU A 209 4.50 17.01 -12.79
C LEU A 209 3.66 18.18 -12.23
N LEU A 210 3.28 19.14 -13.07
CA LEU A 210 2.39 20.23 -12.68
C LEU A 210 0.98 19.73 -12.25
N ALA A 211 0.55 18.57 -12.72
CA ALA A 211 -0.70 17.98 -12.27
C ALA A 211 -0.63 17.45 -10.82
N ILE A 212 0.55 17.06 -10.32
CA ILE A 212 0.71 16.45 -8.98
C ILE A 212 0.21 17.38 -7.86
N PRO A 213 0.55 18.68 -7.80
CA PRO A 213 0.01 19.59 -6.78
C PRO A 213 -1.52 19.64 -6.76
N VAL A 214 -2.16 19.57 -7.94
CA VAL A 214 -3.63 19.55 -8.06
C VAL A 214 -4.19 18.28 -7.40
N PHE A 215 -3.61 17.11 -7.71
CA PHE A 215 -3.99 15.85 -7.07
C PHE A 215 -3.82 15.88 -5.54
N VAL A 216 -2.70 16.44 -5.06
CA VAL A 216 -2.42 16.54 -3.62
C VAL A 216 -3.47 17.42 -2.92
N VAL A 217 -3.82 18.57 -3.49
CA VAL A 217 -4.82 19.47 -2.91
C VAL A 217 -6.20 18.81 -2.85
N ILE A 218 -6.62 18.16 -3.92
CA ILE A 218 -7.91 17.46 -3.98
C ILE A 218 -7.95 16.31 -2.97
N THR A 219 -6.89 15.50 -2.93
CA THR A 219 -6.75 14.40 -1.97
C THR A 219 -6.78 14.89 -0.52
N TYR A 220 -6.17 16.05 -0.24
CA TYR A 220 -6.21 16.65 1.09
C TYR A 220 -7.65 16.99 1.53
N PHE A 221 -8.44 17.64 0.66
CA PHE A 221 -9.84 17.96 0.98
C PHE A 221 -10.70 16.71 1.11
N PHE A 222 -10.52 15.75 0.22
CA PHE A 222 -11.19 14.46 0.31
C PHE A 222 -10.88 13.76 1.64
N ARG A 223 -9.60 13.67 2.03
CA ARG A 223 -9.18 13.06 3.30
C ARG A 223 -9.81 13.74 4.51
N GLN A 224 -9.97 15.07 4.46
CA GLN A 224 -10.63 15.80 5.54
C GLN A 224 -12.13 15.46 5.63
N ALA A 225 -12.81 15.36 4.49
CA ALA A 225 -14.23 14.97 4.43
C ALA A 225 -14.41 13.52 4.93
N THR A 226 -13.61 12.59 4.44
CA THR A 226 -13.59 11.18 4.84
C THR A 226 -13.41 11.00 6.34
N ARG A 227 -12.48 11.72 6.96
CA ARG A 227 -12.29 11.68 8.42
C ARG A 227 -13.51 12.10 9.22
N ARG A 228 -14.35 13.00 8.70
CA ARG A 228 -15.58 13.43 9.37
C ARG A 228 -16.63 12.32 9.33
N VAL A 229 -16.82 11.71 8.16
CA VAL A 229 -17.80 10.64 7.96
C VAL A 229 -17.39 9.40 8.77
N TYR A 230 -16.15 8.96 8.72
CA TYR A 230 -15.67 7.80 9.51
C TYR A 230 -15.73 8.03 11.03
N ARG A 231 -15.62 9.27 11.51
CA ARG A 231 -15.88 9.58 12.91
C ARG A 231 -17.37 9.41 13.27
N ALA A 232 -18.26 9.84 12.39
CA ALA A 232 -19.69 9.64 12.58
C ALA A 232 -20.07 8.15 12.62
N ILE A 233 -19.55 7.34 11.68
CA ILE A 233 -19.72 5.88 11.65
C ILE A 233 -19.22 5.26 12.96
N ARG A 234 -18.02 5.61 13.43
CA ARG A 234 -17.48 5.10 14.70
C ARG A 234 -18.40 5.41 15.89
N ASN A 235 -18.96 6.61 15.93
CA ASN A 235 -19.87 7.01 17.00
C ASN A 235 -21.15 6.18 16.97
N THR A 236 -21.74 5.97 15.80
CA THR A 236 -22.96 5.15 15.67
C THR A 236 -22.70 3.67 15.96
N VAL A 237 -21.57 3.12 15.53
CA VAL A 237 -21.15 1.75 15.89
C VAL A 237 -20.95 1.61 17.39
N SER A 238 -20.35 2.61 18.05
CA SER A 238 -20.20 2.62 19.51
C SER A 238 -21.56 2.60 20.21
N GLN A 239 -22.52 3.40 19.73
CA GLN A 239 -23.91 3.40 20.25
C GLN A 239 -24.62 2.05 20.04
N LEU A 240 -24.41 1.41 18.87
CA LEU A 240 -24.93 0.06 18.60
C LEU A 240 -24.38 -0.96 19.58
N ASN A 241 -23.07 -0.94 19.80
CA ASN A 241 -22.41 -1.86 20.73
C ASN A 241 -22.84 -1.63 22.18
N GLN A 242 -22.98 -0.37 22.61
CA GLN A 242 -23.48 -0.04 23.93
C GLN A 242 -24.93 -0.52 24.10
N ASN A 243 -25.82 -0.25 23.16
CA ASN A 243 -27.22 -0.69 23.22
C ASN A 243 -27.31 -2.22 23.24
N LEU A 244 -26.49 -2.90 22.43
CA LEU A 244 -26.43 -4.36 22.42
C LEU A 244 -25.92 -4.92 23.76
N GLN A 245 -24.88 -4.35 24.32
CA GLN A 245 -24.32 -4.75 25.62
C GLN A 245 -25.34 -4.57 26.74
N GLU A 246 -26.03 -3.41 26.80
CA GLU A 246 -27.07 -3.14 27.79
C GLU A 246 -28.23 -4.13 27.70
N ASN A 247 -28.72 -4.40 26.48
CA ASN A 247 -29.84 -5.31 26.27
C ASN A 247 -29.48 -6.79 26.56
N LEU A 248 -28.27 -7.23 26.19
CA LEU A 248 -27.82 -8.61 26.45
C LEU A 248 -27.49 -8.83 27.93
N SER A 249 -26.83 -7.85 28.58
CA SER A 249 -26.53 -7.95 30.01
C SER A 249 -27.79 -7.89 30.87
N GLY A 250 -28.82 -7.14 30.42
CA GLY A 250 -30.11 -7.00 31.10
C GLY A 250 -31.21 -7.84 30.49
N VAL A 251 -30.93 -8.89 29.71
CA VAL A 251 -31.92 -9.65 28.94
C VAL A 251 -33.07 -10.17 29.79
N GLN A 252 -32.80 -10.64 31.01
CA GLN A 252 -33.84 -11.10 31.93
C GLN A 252 -34.84 -9.96 32.32
N VAL A 253 -34.29 -8.77 32.58
CA VAL A 253 -35.09 -7.60 32.90
C VAL A 253 -35.95 -7.16 31.71
N VAL A 254 -35.37 -7.21 30.50
CA VAL A 254 -36.07 -6.89 29.25
C VAL A 254 -37.26 -7.83 29.04
N GLN A 255 -37.07 -9.15 29.20
CA GLN A 255 -38.08 -10.17 29.03
C GLN A 255 -39.17 -10.10 30.11
N LEU A 256 -38.78 -9.92 31.38
CA LEU A 256 -39.73 -9.80 32.49
C LEU A 256 -40.66 -8.58 32.33
N ASN A 257 -40.18 -7.52 31.68
CA ASN A 257 -40.95 -6.31 31.46
C ASN A 257 -41.58 -6.24 30.04
N ASN A 258 -41.49 -7.30 29.22
CA ASN A 258 -42.02 -7.35 27.83
C ASN A 258 -41.55 -6.16 26.97
N ARG A 259 -40.25 -5.73 27.12
CA ARG A 259 -39.69 -4.57 26.41
C ARG A 259 -38.93 -4.87 25.14
N GLU A 260 -38.97 -6.10 24.66
CA GLU A 260 -38.24 -6.56 23.48
C GLU A 260 -38.55 -5.73 22.23
N ARG A 261 -39.85 -5.42 22.02
CA ARG A 261 -40.27 -4.62 20.88
C ARG A 261 -39.77 -3.17 20.92
N GLN A 262 -39.74 -2.57 22.12
CA GLN A 262 -39.26 -1.21 22.30
C GLN A 262 -37.72 -1.14 22.10
N ASN A 263 -37.00 -2.08 22.66
CA ASN A 263 -35.57 -2.14 22.52
C ASN A 263 -35.14 -2.45 21.07
N LEU A 264 -35.87 -3.32 20.38
CA LEU A 264 -35.67 -3.57 18.95
C LEU A 264 -35.93 -2.32 18.11
N ALA A 265 -36.95 -1.53 18.46
CA ALA A 265 -37.23 -0.28 17.75
C ALA A 265 -36.11 0.76 17.95
N ALA A 266 -35.61 0.89 19.18
CA ALA A 266 -34.45 1.76 19.49
C ALA A 266 -33.20 1.32 18.74
N TYR A 267 -32.88 0.01 18.74
CA TYR A 267 -31.74 -0.54 18.01
C TYR A 267 -31.86 -0.27 16.50
N ARG A 268 -33.03 -0.46 15.92
CA ARG A 268 -33.30 -0.21 14.49
C ARG A 268 -33.06 1.26 14.11
N GLU A 269 -33.39 2.20 14.99
CA GLU A 269 -33.19 3.63 14.71
C GLU A 269 -31.67 3.95 14.70
N ILE A 270 -30.91 3.47 15.68
CA ILE A 270 -29.46 3.64 15.71
C ILE A 270 -28.81 2.98 14.47
N ASN A 271 -29.26 1.77 14.12
CA ASN A 271 -28.74 1.05 12.95
C ASN A 271 -29.08 1.76 11.62
N ARG A 272 -30.26 2.39 11.53
CA ARG A 272 -30.64 3.20 10.37
C ARG A 272 -29.74 4.43 10.22
N GLU A 273 -29.42 5.10 11.33
CA GLU A 273 -28.48 6.23 11.30
C GLU A 273 -27.07 5.76 10.91
N ASN A 274 -26.61 4.60 11.43
CA ASN A 274 -25.34 3.99 10.99
C ASN A 274 -25.33 3.72 9.49
N GLN A 275 -26.39 3.08 8.97
CA GLN A 275 -26.53 2.81 7.53
C GLN A 275 -26.45 4.09 6.70
N LYS A 276 -27.07 5.17 7.16
CA LYS A 276 -27.01 6.47 6.46
C LYS A 276 -25.60 7.03 6.41
N GLN A 277 -24.83 6.91 7.50
CA GLN A 277 -23.44 7.34 7.54
C GLN A 277 -22.54 6.46 6.64
N GLU A 278 -22.76 5.15 6.61
CA GLU A 278 -22.07 4.22 5.69
C GLU A 278 -22.37 4.56 4.22
N ILE A 279 -23.60 4.84 3.88
CA ILE A 279 -23.99 5.26 2.52
C ILE A 279 -23.29 6.58 2.15
N ASN A 280 -23.20 7.54 3.07
CA ASN A 280 -22.47 8.78 2.85
C ASN A 280 -20.97 8.54 2.61
N ALA A 281 -20.36 7.58 3.32
CA ALA A 281 -18.98 7.17 3.07
C ALA A 281 -18.81 6.61 1.66
N ILE A 282 -19.70 5.71 1.24
CA ILE A 282 -19.68 5.10 -0.10
C ILE A 282 -19.82 6.17 -1.20
N TYR A 283 -20.75 7.12 -1.05
CA TYR A 283 -20.89 8.22 -2.02
C TYR A 283 -19.63 9.07 -2.13
N LEU A 284 -19.00 9.36 -0.99
CA LEU A 284 -17.77 10.14 -0.95
C LEU A 284 -16.61 9.39 -1.61
N GLU A 285 -16.43 8.12 -1.29
CA GLU A 285 -15.34 7.27 -1.84
C GLU A 285 -15.54 7.03 -3.33
N THR A 286 -16.74 6.67 -3.76
CA THR A 286 -17.06 6.43 -5.17
C THR A 286 -16.91 7.72 -5.99
N GLY A 287 -17.38 8.85 -5.45
CA GLY A 287 -17.23 10.15 -6.09
C GLY A 287 -15.77 10.57 -6.25
N TYR A 288 -14.95 10.31 -5.22
CA TYR A 288 -13.50 10.56 -5.30
C TYR A 288 -12.80 9.66 -6.31
N GLY A 289 -13.12 8.35 -6.32
CA GLY A 289 -12.56 7.40 -7.29
C GLY A 289 -12.87 7.83 -8.73
N ALA A 290 -14.15 8.07 -9.03
CA ALA A 290 -14.58 8.53 -10.35
C ALA A 290 -13.91 9.87 -10.75
N PHE A 291 -13.75 10.79 -9.80
CA PHE A 291 -13.07 12.04 -10.05
C PHE A 291 -11.58 11.83 -10.38
N MET A 292 -10.88 10.97 -9.63
CA MET A 292 -9.47 10.65 -9.87
C MET A 292 -9.25 9.99 -11.23
N ASP A 293 -10.10 9.03 -11.62
CA ASP A 293 -10.03 8.37 -12.93
C ASP A 293 -10.21 9.39 -14.07
N ASN A 294 -11.13 10.34 -13.93
CA ASN A 294 -11.31 11.41 -14.93
C ASN A 294 -10.12 12.36 -14.96
N MET A 295 -9.50 12.68 -13.83
CA MET A 295 -8.30 13.53 -13.78
C MET A 295 -7.12 12.90 -14.52
N VAL A 296 -6.93 11.58 -14.42
CA VAL A 296 -5.91 10.85 -15.20
C VAL A 296 -6.17 10.99 -16.70
N ASN A 297 -7.42 10.83 -17.14
CA ASN A 297 -7.81 11.00 -18.54
C ASN A 297 -7.63 12.45 -19.03
N ILE A 298 -7.93 13.44 -18.20
CA ILE A 298 -7.69 14.85 -18.52
C ILE A 298 -6.20 15.14 -18.64
N ALA A 299 -5.36 14.63 -17.72
CA ALA A 299 -3.92 14.78 -17.81
C ALA A 299 -3.37 14.18 -19.11
N LEU A 300 -3.85 12.98 -19.47
CA LEU A 300 -3.50 12.35 -20.75
C LEU A 300 -3.92 13.19 -21.95
N ALA A 301 -5.13 13.75 -21.98
CA ALA A 301 -5.61 14.61 -23.04
C ALA A 301 -4.76 15.90 -23.18
N VAL A 302 -4.33 16.48 -22.06
CA VAL A 302 -3.44 17.66 -22.04
C VAL A 302 -2.08 17.32 -22.64
N ILE A 303 -1.50 16.16 -22.28
CA ILE A 303 -0.22 15.70 -22.84
C ILE A 303 -0.33 15.48 -24.35
N ILE A 304 -1.41 14.85 -24.82
CA ILE A 304 -1.65 14.62 -26.25
C ILE A 304 -1.82 15.96 -26.97
N TRP A 305 -2.49 16.94 -26.39
CA TRP A 305 -2.67 18.25 -26.98
C TRP A 305 -1.34 19.03 -27.10
N ILE A 306 -0.55 19.08 -26.02
CA ILE A 306 0.73 19.79 -25.99
C ILE A 306 1.73 19.07 -26.90
N GLY A 307 1.92 17.76 -26.72
CA GLY A 307 2.87 16.95 -27.51
C GLY A 307 2.46 16.84 -28.98
N GLY A 308 1.17 16.69 -29.30
CA GLY A 308 0.68 16.71 -30.67
C GLY A 308 0.78 18.08 -31.33
N GLY A 309 0.65 19.15 -30.58
CA GLY A 309 0.83 20.51 -31.06
C GLY A 309 2.27 20.82 -31.49
N SER A 310 3.26 20.32 -30.75
CA SER A 310 4.69 20.47 -31.13
C SER A 310 5.03 19.71 -32.41
N VAL A 311 4.51 18.49 -32.58
CA VAL A 311 4.74 17.68 -33.80
C VAL A 311 4.11 18.28 -35.07
N ILE A 312 2.99 19.02 -34.97
CA ILE A 312 2.36 19.68 -36.12
C ILE A 312 3.09 20.96 -36.52
N GLN A 313 3.86 21.57 -35.62
CA GLN A 313 4.61 22.82 -35.86
C GLN A 313 6.03 22.59 -36.43
N GLU A 314 6.57 21.38 -36.31
CA GLU A 314 7.77 20.91 -37.00
C GLU A 314 7.42 20.33 -38.42
#